data_008e4c31ad3e0aa17a42226f2da36c53
#
_entry.id   008e4c31ad3e0aa17a42226f2da36c53
#
_cell.length_a   1.000
_cell.length_b   1.000
_cell.length_c   1.000
_cell.angle_alpha   90.00
_cell.angle_beta   90.00
_cell.angle_gamma   90.00
#
_symmetry.space_group_name_H-M   'P 1'
#
loop_
_entity.id
_entity.type
_entity.pdbx_description
1 polymer ?
#
loop_
_entity_poly.entity_id
_entity_poly.type
_entity_poly.pdbx_seq_one_letter_code
_entity_poly.pdbx_strand_id
1 'polypeptide(L)'
;MRKKVVATFCLICIFSFAGGICAGDSNQADTKTITDKVVTDIVNIMVEQQYEAVRPGGKSALAVHFELKEGWHFYASAKTAPGQMNLKVTPAAGVEVKFFDVVFPQPHWYSDESSGQRLEVLSGKFTVFLPFTIVEGAKIIDVPVKVGIEGATCSGMQCRLVDIKGLGTTVKIAADAAMSSAKFALPDSGKAMGSGLSGYSGWFALLLAFAAGLSLNIMPCVWPILPIIVMRIVEQA
;
A
#
# COMPACT_ATOMS: atom_id res chain seq x y z
N MET A 1 -35.84 68.57 5.19
CA MET A 1 -36.12 68.73 3.74
C MET A 1 -36.18 67.31 3.14
N ARG A 2 -37.44 66.97 2.82
CA ARG A 2 -37.92 66.49 1.51
C ARG A 2 -37.22 65.15 1.06
N LYS A 3 -37.89 64.07 1.05
CA LYS A 3 -38.99 63.55 0.16
C LYS A 3 -38.39 62.34 -0.55
N LYS A 4 -38.95 61.22 -0.72
CA LYS A 4 -40.21 60.58 -1.09
C LYS A 4 -39.81 59.21 -1.58
N VAL A 5 -40.32 58.11 -1.08
CA VAL A 5 -41.46 57.36 -1.63
C VAL A 5 -41.31 57.06 -3.12
N VAL A 6 -41.12 55.79 -3.46
CA VAL A 6 -41.96 55.12 -4.46
C VAL A 6 -41.94 53.61 -4.14
N ALA A 7 -43.10 53.14 -3.75
CA ALA A 7 -43.53 51.76 -3.86
C ALA A 7 -43.99 51.51 -5.28
N THR A 8 -43.82 50.30 -5.81
CA THR A 8 -44.70 49.74 -6.87
C THR A 8 -44.21 48.32 -7.14
N PHE A 9 -44.98 47.31 -6.69
CA PHE A 9 -45.78 46.43 -7.53
C PHE A 9 -45.02 45.66 -8.62
N CYS A 10 -44.97 44.36 -8.48
CA CYS A 10 -45.40 43.38 -9.49
C CYS A 10 -45.31 41.99 -8.86
N LEU A 11 -46.43 41.47 -8.50
CA LEU A 11 -47.27 40.54 -9.28
C LEU A 11 -46.66 39.17 -9.50
N ILE A 12 -47.09 38.24 -8.68
CA ILE A 12 -47.54 36.88 -8.93
C ILE A 12 -47.23 36.37 -10.34
N CYS A 13 -46.33 35.38 -10.39
CA CYS A 13 -46.41 34.32 -11.38
C CYS A 13 -46.30 32.99 -10.68
N ILE A 14 -47.47 32.46 -10.34
CA ILE A 14 -47.70 31.05 -10.07
C ILE A 14 -47.54 30.36 -11.41
N PHE A 15 -46.47 29.60 -11.59
CA PHE A 15 -46.39 28.59 -12.63
C PHE A 15 -46.09 27.26 -11.99
N SER A 16 -47.15 26.49 -11.79
CA SER A 16 -47.12 25.07 -11.58
C SER A 16 -46.42 24.43 -12.79
N PHE A 17 -45.24 23.88 -12.60
CA PHE A 17 -44.70 22.91 -13.49
C PHE A 17 -44.45 21.61 -12.68
N ALA A 18 -45.43 20.72 -12.77
CA ALA A 18 -45.27 19.33 -12.48
C ALA A 18 -44.33 18.76 -13.55
N GLY A 19 -43.24 18.17 -13.15
CA GLY A 19 -42.38 17.53 -14.13
C GLY A 19 -41.08 16.99 -13.56
N GLY A 20 -41.04 15.70 -13.28
CA GLY A 20 -39.84 14.91 -13.40
C GLY A 20 -38.88 14.97 -12.21
N ILE A 21 -39.13 14.16 -11.22
CA ILE A 21 -38.11 13.66 -10.31
C ILE A 21 -37.21 12.75 -11.13
N CYS A 22 -36.12 13.28 -11.69
CA CYS A 22 -34.98 12.45 -12.05
C CYS A 22 -34.34 12.05 -10.72
N ALA A 23 -34.65 10.86 -10.25
CA ALA A 23 -33.89 10.15 -9.24
C ALA A 23 -32.51 9.91 -9.82
N GLY A 24 -31.60 10.85 -9.61
CA GLY A 24 -30.18 10.60 -9.70
C GLY A 24 -29.85 9.63 -8.58
N ASP A 25 -29.61 8.40 -8.95
CA ASP A 25 -29.11 7.35 -8.08
C ASP A 25 -27.68 7.75 -7.67
N SER A 26 -27.58 8.67 -6.74
CA SER A 26 -26.37 8.86 -5.96
C SER A 26 -26.34 7.72 -4.95
N ASN A 27 -25.74 6.60 -5.36
CA ASN A 27 -25.35 5.53 -4.49
C ASN A 27 -24.26 6.06 -3.53
N GLN A 28 -24.65 6.97 -2.68
CA GLN A 28 -23.90 7.40 -1.51
C GLN A 28 -24.23 6.37 -0.44
N ALA A 29 -23.51 5.26 -0.48
CA ALA A 29 -23.56 4.25 0.56
C ALA A 29 -23.07 4.88 1.87
N ASP A 30 -24.03 5.25 2.67
CA ASP A 30 -23.86 5.67 4.06
C ASP A 30 -23.42 4.44 4.85
N THR A 31 -22.10 4.28 5.00
CA THR A 31 -21.48 3.01 5.38
C THR A 31 -21.14 2.99 6.85
N LYS A 32 -22.11 2.62 7.66
CA LYS A 32 -21.88 2.22 9.06
C LYS A 32 -21.60 0.72 9.21
N THR A 33 -21.60 -0.04 8.13
CA THR A 33 -21.35 -1.48 8.13
C THR A 33 -19.97 -1.74 7.57
N ILE A 34 -19.10 -2.34 8.37
CA ILE A 34 -17.80 -2.82 7.91
C ILE A 34 -18.06 -4.07 7.06
N THR A 35 -17.65 -4.04 5.81
CA THR A 35 -17.79 -5.14 4.87
C THR A 35 -16.43 -5.75 4.59
N ASP A 36 -16.28 -7.05 4.81
CA ASP A 36 -15.04 -7.79 4.56
C ASP A 36 -14.83 -8.12 3.08
N LYS A 37 -15.83 -7.85 2.25
CA LYS A 37 -15.80 -8.16 0.81
C LYS A 37 -16.46 -7.07 -0.02
N VAL A 38 -15.80 -6.71 -1.11
CA VAL A 38 -16.33 -5.85 -2.18
C VAL A 38 -16.22 -6.57 -3.51
N VAL A 39 -17.31 -6.64 -4.24
CA VAL A 39 -17.38 -7.27 -5.56
C VAL A 39 -17.86 -6.24 -6.56
N THR A 40 -17.07 -6.03 -7.61
CA THR A 40 -17.45 -5.24 -8.78
C THR A 40 -17.38 -6.13 -10.03
N ASP A 41 -17.79 -5.60 -11.17
CA ASP A 41 -17.68 -6.27 -12.47
C ASP A 41 -16.23 -6.52 -12.94
N ILE A 42 -15.26 -5.85 -12.30
CA ILE A 42 -13.83 -5.88 -12.69
C ILE A 42 -12.96 -6.52 -11.61
N VAL A 43 -13.23 -6.24 -10.34
CA VAL A 43 -12.40 -6.69 -9.23
C VAL A 43 -13.24 -7.20 -8.07
N ASN A 44 -12.84 -8.32 -7.51
CA ASN A 44 -13.34 -8.88 -6.26
C ASN A 44 -12.25 -8.71 -5.22
N ILE A 45 -12.58 -8.09 -4.09
CA ILE A 45 -11.63 -7.81 -3.02
C ILE A 45 -12.20 -8.34 -1.71
N MET A 46 -11.40 -9.09 -0.97
CA MET A 46 -11.78 -9.67 0.32
C MET A 46 -10.66 -9.49 1.33
N VAL A 47 -11.02 -9.17 2.57
CA VAL A 47 -10.09 -9.08 3.69
C VAL A 47 -10.21 -10.30 4.57
N GLU A 48 -9.10 -10.94 4.86
CA GLU A 48 -8.99 -12.07 5.77
C GLU A 48 -7.99 -11.77 6.87
N GLN A 49 -8.31 -12.19 8.10
CA GLN A 49 -7.42 -12.04 9.25
C GLN A 49 -6.62 -13.33 9.48
N GLN A 50 -5.33 -13.20 9.82
CA GLN A 50 -4.43 -14.34 10.03
C GLN A 50 -4.85 -15.23 11.20
N TYR A 51 -5.25 -14.64 12.32
CA TYR A 51 -5.70 -15.32 13.52
C TYR A 51 -7.11 -14.85 13.91
N GLU A 52 -7.92 -15.71 14.49
CA GLU A 52 -9.27 -15.32 14.96
C GLU A 52 -9.24 -14.30 16.09
N ALA A 53 -8.24 -14.39 16.97
CA ALA A 53 -8.00 -13.42 18.01
C ALA A 53 -6.51 -13.21 18.22
N VAL A 54 -6.11 -12.03 18.72
CA VAL A 54 -4.73 -11.66 18.96
C VAL A 54 -4.60 -11.14 20.38
N ARG A 55 -3.57 -11.58 21.10
CA ARG A 55 -3.29 -11.10 22.46
C ARG A 55 -2.66 -9.71 22.44
N PRO A 56 -2.76 -8.92 23.54
CA PRO A 56 -1.98 -7.70 23.71
C PRO A 56 -0.49 -7.96 23.53
N GLY A 57 0.21 -7.08 22.82
CA GLY A 57 1.62 -7.27 22.40
C GLY A 57 1.82 -8.29 21.27
N GLY A 58 0.77 -8.99 20.83
CA GLY A 58 0.84 -9.98 19.77
C GLY A 58 0.97 -9.35 18.38
N LYS A 59 1.60 -10.11 17.47
CA LYS A 59 1.73 -9.76 16.05
C LYS A 59 0.75 -10.59 15.23
N SER A 60 0.17 -9.97 14.21
CA SER A 60 -0.73 -10.62 13.24
C SER A 60 -0.70 -9.86 11.92
N ALA A 61 -1.47 -10.31 10.95
CA ALA A 61 -1.63 -9.61 9.68
C ALA A 61 -3.06 -9.73 9.15
N LEU A 62 -3.42 -8.77 8.32
CA LEU A 62 -4.56 -8.89 7.42
C LEU A 62 -4.05 -9.23 6.02
N ALA A 63 -4.73 -10.13 5.35
CA ALA A 63 -4.55 -10.42 3.94
C ALA A 63 -5.68 -9.76 3.16
N VAL A 64 -5.33 -8.93 2.19
CA VAL A 64 -6.28 -8.35 1.25
C VAL A 64 -6.12 -9.09 -0.07
N HIS A 65 -7.08 -9.93 -0.38
CA HIS A 65 -7.10 -10.74 -1.58
C HIS A 65 -7.77 -9.97 -2.70
N PHE A 66 -7.08 -9.86 -3.81
CA PHE A 66 -7.57 -9.26 -5.05
C PHE A 66 -7.75 -10.35 -6.10
N GLU A 67 -8.88 -10.32 -6.78
CA GLU A 67 -9.15 -11.15 -7.94
C GLU A 67 -9.67 -10.24 -9.04
N LEU A 68 -8.84 -9.99 -10.06
CA LEU A 68 -9.17 -9.16 -11.21
C LEU A 68 -9.71 -10.02 -12.34
N LYS A 69 -10.64 -9.44 -13.08
CA LYS A 69 -11.09 -9.99 -14.35
C LYS A 69 -9.92 -10.10 -15.33
N GLU A 70 -9.94 -11.12 -16.17
CA GLU A 70 -8.92 -11.32 -17.18
C GLU A 70 -8.71 -10.07 -18.07
N GLY A 71 -7.45 -9.76 -18.33
CA GLY A 71 -7.04 -8.58 -19.08
C GLY A 71 -6.97 -7.28 -18.26
N TRP A 72 -7.44 -7.28 -17.01
CA TRP A 72 -7.35 -6.12 -16.13
C TRP A 72 -6.13 -6.19 -15.22
N HIS A 73 -5.53 -5.03 -14.95
CA HIS A 73 -4.37 -4.91 -14.05
C HIS A 73 -4.41 -3.60 -13.27
N PHE A 74 -3.80 -3.60 -12.08
CA PHE A 74 -3.44 -2.39 -11.34
C PHE A 74 -2.00 -2.01 -11.64
N TYR A 75 -1.70 -0.72 -11.64
CA TYR A 75 -0.32 -0.26 -11.61
C TYR A 75 0.28 -0.51 -10.22
N ALA A 76 1.47 -1.10 -10.19
CA ALA A 76 2.13 -1.48 -8.93
C ALA A 76 2.99 -0.35 -8.37
N SER A 77 3.67 0.39 -9.21
CA SER A 77 4.67 1.38 -8.82
C SER A 77 4.29 2.79 -9.24
N ALA A 78 4.40 3.75 -8.32
CA ALA A 78 4.20 5.17 -8.62
C ALA A 78 5.22 5.72 -9.64
N LYS A 79 6.37 5.04 -9.82
CA LYS A 79 7.41 5.44 -10.78
C LYS A 79 7.04 5.17 -12.22
N THR A 80 6.27 4.10 -12.45
CA THR A 80 5.88 3.67 -13.79
C THR A 80 4.41 3.97 -14.08
N ALA A 81 3.58 4.16 -13.05
CA ALA A 81 2.15 4.44 -13.20
C ALA A 81 1.89 5.82 -13.80
N PRO A 82 1.07 5.93 -14.84
CA PRO A 82 0.60 7.23 -15.34
C PRO A 82 -0.10 8.03 -14.24
N GLY A 83 0.27 9.31 -14.07
CA GLY A 83 -0.35 10.19 -13.08
C GLY A 83 -0.26 9.71 -11.63
N GLN A 84 0.68 8.84 -11.31
CA GLN A 84 0.85 8.24 -9.97
C GLN A 84 -0.38 7.46 -9.46
N MET A 85 -1.18 6.93 -10.38
CA MET A 85 -2.40 6.17 -10.08
C MET A 85 -2.12 4.70 -9.74
N ASN A 86 -1.00 4.41 -9.07
CA ASN A 86 -0.67 3.07 -8.60
C ASN A 86 -1.61 2.62 -7.49
N LEU A 87 -1.70 1.30 -7.30
CA LEU A 87 -2.46 0.70 -6.20
C LEU A 87 -1.89 1.15 -4.85
N LYS A 88 -2.75 1.74 -4.03
CA LYS A 88 -2.48 2.11 -2.64
C LYS A 88 -3.44 1.36 -1.74
N VAL A 89 -2.92 0.77 -0.68
CA VAL A 89 -3.70 0.08 0.34
C VAL A 89 -3.34 0.71 1.67
N THR A 90 -4.33 1.34 2.32
CA THR A 90 -4.11 2.13 3.53
C THR A 90 -4.95 1.56 4.66
N PRO A 91 -4.36 0.89 5.65
CA PRO A 91 -5.08 0.43 6.82
C PRO A 91 -5.31 1.57 7.82
N ALA A 92 -6.45 1.53 8.49
CA ALA A 92 -6.81 2.43 9.57
C ALA A 92 -7.53 1.67 10.69
N ALA A 93 -7.14 1.88 11.93
CA ALA A 93 -7.74 1.27 13.12
C ALA A 93 -7.67 2.23 14.31
N GLY A 94 -8.24 1.81 15.44
CA GLY A 94 -8.06 2.48 16.74
C GLY A 94 -6.60 2.45 17.23
N VAL A 95 -6.35 3.15 18.32
CA VAL A 95 -5.00 3.31 18.91
C VAL A 95 -4.38 2.00 19.41
N GLU A 96 -5.19 0.97 19.58
CA GLU A 96 -4.78 -0.36 20.04
C GLU A 96 -4.02 -1.17 18.99
N VAL A 97 -4.15 -0.81 17.70
CA VAL A 97 -3.56 -1.53 16.57
C VAL A 97 -2.53 -0.64 15.89
N LYS A 98 -1.30 -1.12 15.79
CA LYS A 98 -0.22 -0.44 15.09
C LYS A 98 0.15 -1.22 13.85
N PHE A 99 -0.02 -0.64 12.67
CA PHE A 99 0.37 -1.23 11.40
C PHE A 99 1.84 -0.98 11.09
N PHE A 100 2.43 -1.95 10.38
CA PHE A 100 3.73 -1.83 9.75
C PHE A 100 3.56 -1.52 8.26
N ASP A 101 4.67 -1.53 7.52
CA ASP A 101 4.66 -1.30 6.08
C ASP A 101 3.85 -2.36 5.36
N VAL A 102 3.07 -1.92 4.39
CA VAL A 102 2.24 -2.78 3.55
C VAL A 102 3.14 -3.62 2.63
N VAL A 103 2.91 -4.92 2.62
CA VAL A 103 3.68 -5.87 1.81
C VAL A 103 2.91 -6.21 0.55
N PHE A 104 3.39 -5.70 -0.58
CA PHE A 104 2.86 -6.01 -1.91
C PHE A 104 3.56 -7.24 -2.50
N PRO A 105 2.86 -8.02 -3.36
CA PRO A 105 3.49 -9.06 -4.14
C PRO A 105 4.44 -8.47 -5.18
N GLN A 106 5.30 -9.31 -5.75
CA GLN A 106 6.19 -8.86 -6.82
C GLN A 106 5.38 -8.49 -8.06
N PRO A 107 5.55 -7.28 -8.61
CA PRO A 107 4.93 -6.89 -9.86
C PRO A 107 5.58 -7.61 -11.04
N HIS A 108 4.86 -7.68 -12.14
CA HIS A 108 5.41 -8.12 -13.42
C HIS A 108 5.42 -6.96 -14.42
N TRP A 109 6.28 -7.05 -15.41
CA TRP A 109 6.40 -6.06 -16.45
C TRP A 109 5.31 -6.27 -17.51
N TYR A 110 4.61 -5.22 -17.81
CA TYR A 110 3.62 -5.14 -18.87
C TYR A 110 4.08 -4.11 -19.90
N SER A 111 4.04 -4.48 -21.19
CA SER A 111 4.31 -3.54 -22.29
C SER A 111 2.98 -2.98 -22.76
N ASP A 112 2.77 -1.71 -22.52
CA ASP A 112 1.58 -1.02 -23.00
C ASP A 112 1.74 -0.70 -24.49
N GLU A 113 0.95 -1.35 -25.33
CA GLU A 113 0.99 -1.18 -26.80
C GLU A 113 0.62 0.24 -27.22
N SER A 114 -0.20 0.95 -26.42
CA SER A 114 -0.68 2.28 -26.75
C SER A 114 0.38 3.37 -26.55
N SER A 115 1.19 3.25 -25.51
CA SER A 115 2.24 4.22 -25.15
C SER A 115 3.65 3.73 -25.47
N GLY A 116 3.83 2.44 -25.75
CA GLY A 116 5.14 1.80 -25.92
C GLY A 116 5.97 1.74 -24.63
N GLN A 117 5.37 2.06 -23.48
CA GLN A 117 6.04 2.08 -22.19
C GLN A 117 5.98 0.71 -21.50
N ARG A 118 7.01 0.43 -20.72
CA ARG A 118 7.02 -0.74 -19.82
C ARG A 118 6.57 -0.31 -18.44
N LEU A 119 5.50 -0.94 -17.96
CA LEU A 119 4.83 -0.60 -16.71
C LEU A 119 4.92 -1.79 -15.75
N GLU A 120 5.10 -1.51 -14.46
CA GLU A 120 5.01 -2.51 -13.40
C GLU A 120 3.56 -2.67 -12.99
N VAL A 121 3.00 -3.87 -13.16
CA VAL A 121 1.58 -4.14 -12.92
C VAL A 121 1.34 -5.35 -12.03
N LEU A 122 0.15 -5.38 -11.43
CA LEU A 122 -0.41 -6.50 -10.69
C LEU A 122 -1.68 -6.95 -11.40
N SER A 123 -1.78 -8.22 -11.78
CA SER A 123 -2.94 -8.76 -12.50
C SER A 123 -3.38 -10.12 -11.97
N GLY A 124 -4.58 -10.54 -12.35
CA GLY A 124 -5.13 -11.82 -11.94
C GLY A 124 -5.43 -11.88 -10.45
N LYS A 125 -5.00 -12.95 -9.79
CA LYS A 125 -5.18 -13.14 -8.34
C LYS A 125 -3.89 -12.80 -7.61
N PHE A 126 -3.96 -11.89 -6.65
CA PHE A 126 -2.82 -11.56 -5.79
C PHE A 126 -3.29 -11.14 -4.39
N THR A 127 -2.36 -11.13 -3.45
CA THR A 127 -2.64 -10.78 -2.06
C THR A 127 -1.66 -9.71 -1.58
N VAL A 128 -2.21 -8.70 -0.91
CA VAL A 128 -1.46 -7.65 -0.22
C VAL A 128 -1.57 -7.93 1.28
N PHE A 129 -0.44 -7.92 1.99
CA PHE A 129 -0.43 -8.15 3.43
C PHE A 129 -0.24 -6.86 4.20
N LEU A 130 -0.99 -6.74 5.29
CA LEU A 130 -0.99 -5.62 6.22
C LEU A 130 -0.56 -6.13 7.60
N PRO A 131 0.75 -6.24 7.87
CA PRO A 131 1.24 -6.68 9.17
C PRO A 131 0.89 -5.64 10.25
N PHE A 132 0.51 -6.11 11.43
CA PHE A 132 0.21 -5.24 12.55
C PHE A 132 0.61 -5.88 13.89
N THR A 133 0.69 -5.06 14.91
CA THR A 133 0.84 -5.48 16.31
C THR A 133 -0.24 -4.85 17.15
N ILE A 134 -0.69 -5.57 18.16
CA ILE A 134 -1.54 -5.01 19.21
C ILE A 134 -0.63 -4.37 20.26
N VAL A 135 -0.97 -3.17 20.70
CA VAL A 135 -0.20 -2.45 21.72
C VAL A 135 -0.23 -3.24 23.03
N GLU A 136 0.89 -3.28 23.76
CA GLU A 136 0.96 -3.86 25.10
C GLU A 136 0.00 -3.12 26.05
N GLY A 137 -0.81 -3.86 26.79
CA GLY A 137 -1.84 -3.27 27.65
C GLY A 137 -3.09 -2.79 26.92
N ALA A 138 -3.27 -3.13 25.65
CA ALA A 138 -4.51 -2.86 24.93
C ALA A 138 -5.70 -3.50 25.66
N LYS A 139 -6.83 -2.80 25.65
CA LYS A 139 -8.09 -3.33 26.21
C LYS A 139 -8.54 -4.56 25.42
N ILE A 140 -9.14 -5.50 26.15
CA ILE A 140 -9.75 -6.70 25.56
C ILE A 140 -11.08 -6.27 24.95
N ILE A 141 -11.06 -5.90 23.67
CA ILE A 141 -12.20 -5.42 22.90
C ILE A 141 -12.09 -5.84 21.45
N ASP A 142 -13.21 -5.79 20.76
CA ASP A 142 -13.23 -5.93 19.31
C ASP A 142 -12.91 -4.60 18.65
N VAL A 143 -11.80 -4.54 17.91
CA VAL A 143 -11.33 -3.31 17.25
C VAL A 143 -11.68 -3.36 15.77
N PRO A 144 -12.51 -2.43 15.27
CA PRO A 144 -12.79 -2.32 13.86
C PRO A 144 -11.55 -1.81 13.11
N VAL A 145 -11.15 -2.53 12.08
CA VAL A 145 -10.07 -2.14 11.16
C VAL A 145 -10.68 -1.86 9.80
N LYS A 146 -10.38 -0.71 9.24
CA LYS A 146 -10.78 -0.30 7.89
C LYS A 146 -9.57 -0.36 6.97
N VAL A 147 -9.80 -0.71 5.72
CA VAL A 147 -8.79 -0.73 4.67
C VAL A 147 -9.28 0.14 3.53
N GLY A 148 -8.55 1.22 3.27
CA GLY A 148 -8.75 2.06 2.10
C GLY A 148 -7.98 1.48 0.91
N ILE A 149 -8.60 1.44 -0.25
CA ILE A 149 -7.99 0.97 -1.50
C ILE A 149 -8.22 2.02 -2.56
N GLU A 150 -7.13 2.57 -3.06
CA GLU A 150 -7.13 3.60 -4.09
C GLU A 150 -6.19 3.20 -5.24
N GLY A 151 -6.53 3.56 -6.46
CA GLY A 151 -5.70 3.33 -7.63
C GLY A 151 -6.49 3.28 -8.92
N ALA A 152 -5.79 3.06 -10.03
CA ALA A 152 -6.41 2.81 -11.31
C ALA A 152 -6.22 1.36 -11.74
N THR A 153 -7.29 0.74 -12.19
CA THR A 153 -7.25 -0.56 -12.89
C THR A 153 -7.55 -0.34 -14.35
N CYS A 154 -6.75 -0.94 -15.23
CA CYS A 154 -6.79 -0.71 -16.65
C CYS A 154 -6.83 -2.03 -17.44
N SER A 155 -7.46 -1.98 -18.63
CA SER A 155 -7.46 -3.06 -19.62
C SER A 155 -7.46 -2.44 -21.02
N GLY A 156 -6.39 -2.62 -21.78
CA GLY A 156 -6.19 -1.92 -23.04
C GLY A 156 -6.28 -0.40 -22.88
N MET A 157 -7.18 0.26 -23.60
CA MET A 157 -7.39 1.72 -23.51
C MET A 157 -8.42 2.15 -22.47
N GLN A 158 -8.97 1.21 -21.69
CA GLN A 158 -9.97 1.53 -20.66
C GLN A 158 -9.32 1.49 -19.30
N CYS A 159 -9.46 2.59 -18.54
CA CYS A 159 -9.06 2.65 -17.15
C CYS A 159 -10.25 3.04 -16.26
N ARG A 160 -10.32 2.46 -15.09
CA ARG A 160 -11.29 2.81 -14.04
C ARG A 160 -10.57 3.11 -12.73
N LEU A 161 -10.97 4.19 -12.10
CA LEU A 161 -10.52 4.51 -10.75
C LEU A 161 -11.25 3.61 -9.74
N VAL A 162 -10.48 3.09 -8.81
CA VAL A 162 -10.97 2.33 -7.66
C VAL A 162 -10.70 3.19 -6.42
N ASP A 163 -11.76 3.51 -5.69
CA ASP A 163 -11.72 4.24 -4.41
C ASP A 163 -12.68 3.56 -3.45
N ILE A 164 -12.17 2.67 -2.61
CA ILE A 164 -12.95 1.89 -1.65
C ILE A 164 -12.53 2.31 -0.24
N LYS A 165 -13.48 2.82 0.54
CA LYS A 165 -13.24 3.34 1.90
C LYS A 165 -13.88 2.52 3.02
N GLY A 166 -14.74 1.57 2.69
CA GLY A 166 -15.55 0.82 3.66
C GLY A 166 -15.14 -0.63 3.87
N LEU A 167 -14.11 -1.09 3.18
CA LEU A 167 -13.61 -2.46 3.33
C LEU A 167 -12.92 -2.62 4.68
N GLY A 168 -13.12 -3.75 5.37
CA GLY A 168 -12.48 -3.97 6.64
C GLY A 168 -12.94 -5.23 7.36
N THR A 169 -12.43 -5.40 8.55
CA THR A 169 -12.76 -6.52 9.43
C THR A 169 -12.66 -6.07 10.89
N THR A 170 -13.10 -6.94 11.79
CA THR A 170 -13.00 -6.69 13.23
C THR A 170 -11.92 -7.59 13.82
N VAL A 171 -10.89 -6.98 14.39
CA VAL A 171 -9.81 -7.67 15.08
C VAL A 171 -10.22 -7.89 16.54
N LYS A 172 -10.33 -9.14 16.97
CA LYS A 172 -10.62 -9.51 18.35
C LYS A 172 -9.33 -9.51 19.17
N ILE A 173 -9.34 -8.77 20.27
CA ILE A 173 -8.25 -8.78 21.25
C ILE A 173 -8.69 -9.63 22.44
N ALA A 174 -7.96 -10.71 22.71
CA ALA A 174 -8.25 -11.61 23.84
C ALA A 174 -6.98 -11.93 24.61
N ALA A 175 -7.06 -11.91 25.95
CA ALA A 175 -5.90 -12.18 26.82
C ALA A 175 -5.36 -13.60 26.64
N ASP A 176 -6.26 -14.57 26.53
CA ASP A 176 -5.97 -16.00 26.38
C ASP A 176 -6.06 -16.47 24.93
N ALA A 177 -5.84 -15.57 23.95
CA ALA A 177 -5.76 -15.98 22.57
C ALA A 177 -4.61 -16.99 22.42
N ALA A 178 -4.92 -18.27 22.67
CA ALA A 178 -4.11 -19.35 22.13
C ALA A 178 -4.02 -19.07 20.64
N MET A 179 -2.80 -18.87 20.11
CA MET A 179 -2.62 -18.65 18.68
C MET A 179 -3.26 -19.84 17.97
N SER A 180 -4.51 -19.66 17.54
CA SER A 180 -5.16 -20.60 16.63
C SER A 180 -4.23 -20.78 15.43
N SER A 181 -4.28 -21.92 14.77
CA SER A 181 -3.45 -22.12 13.57
C SER A 181 -3.63 -20.94 12.62
N ALA A 182 -2.50 -20.36 12.19
CA ALA A 182 -2.52 -19.26 11.24
C ALA A 182 -3.23 -19.69 9.96
N LYS A 183 -4.21 -18.94 9.51
CA LYS A 183 -4.93 -19.21 8.26
C LYS A 183 -4.04 -19.06 7.04
N PHE A 184 -3.03 -18.18 7.13
CA PHE A 184 -2.01 -17.97 6.10
C PHE A 184 -0.67 -17.63 6.73
N ALA A 185 0.41 -17.88 5.99
CA ALA A 185 1.76 -17.44 6.36
C ALA A 185 2.05 -16.09 5.70
N LEU A 186 2.70 -15.19 6.45
CA LEU A 186 3.27 -13.98 5.85
C LEU A 186 4.46 -14.39 4.98
N PRO A 187 4.60 -13.84 3.77
CA PRO A 187 5.87 -13.93 3.07
C PRO A 187 6.94 -13.29 3.95
N ASP A 188 8.06 -14.00 4.13
CA ASP A 188 9.19 -13.48 4.89
C ASP A 188 9.54 -12.09 4.38
N SER A 189 9.36 -11.07 5.22
CA SER A 189 9.68 -9.68 4.90
C SER A 189 11.16 -9.46 4.57
N GLY A 190 12.00 -10.48 4.74
CA GLY A 190 13.41 -10.51 4.35
C GLY A 190 13.66 -10.76 2.86
N LYS A 191 12.62 -11.09 2.05
CA LYS A 191 12.75 -11.30 0.60
C LYS A 191 12.10 -10.21 -0.27
N ALA A 192 11.50 -9.20 0.34
CA ALA A 192 11.02 -8.04 -0.37
C ALA A 192 12.21 -7.13 -0.70
N MET A 193 12.61 -7.12 -1.97
CA MET A 193 13.55 -6.17 -2.56
C MET A 193 14.95 -6.10 -1.91
N GLY A 194 15.71 -7.13 -2.04
CA GLY A 194 17.09 -6.99 -1.66
C GLY A 194 17.91 -8.20 -2.04
N SER A 195 18.59 -8.04 -3.13
CA SER A 195 19.83 -8.74 -3.42
C SER A 195 19.74 -10.24 -3.79
N GLY A 196 20.11 -10.51 -4.99
CA GLY A 196 20.61 -11.80 -5.50
C GLY A 196 21.82 -12.36 -4.75
N LEU A 197 21.94 -12.10 -3.43
CA LEU A 197 23.02 -12.56 -2.57
C LEU A 197 22.61 -13.65 -1.57
N SER A 198 21.33 -14.01 -1.49
CA SER A 198 20.88 -15.04 -0.54
C SER A 198 21.22 -16.48 -0.92
N GLY A 199 21.99 -16.69 -1.98
CA GLY A 199 22.56 -17.99 -2.36
C GLY A 199 24.01 -18.20 -1.95
N TYR A 200 24.67 -17.18 -1.43
CA TYR A 200 26.08 -17.30 -1.01
C TYR A 200 26.16 -17.60 0.48
N SER A 201 26.93 -18.62 0.83
CA SER A 201 27.31 -18.90 2.21
C SER A 201 27.84 -17.63 2.87
N GLY A 202 27.43 -17.35 4.13
CA GLY A 202 27.81 -16.12 4.85
C GLY A 202 29.31 -15.81 4.84
N TRP A 203 30.15 -16.85 4.73
CA TRP A 203 31.56 -16.74 4.55
C TRP A 203 31.95 -16.05 3.22
N PHE A 204 31.26 -16.34 2.14
CA PHE A 204 31.54 -15.74 0.83
C PHE A 204 31.14 -14.25 0.80
N ALA A 205 30.04 -13.89 1.46
CA ALA A 205 29.63 -12.50 1.62
C ALA A 205 30.65 -11.69 2.43
N LEU A 206 31.23 -12.30 3.48
CA LEU A 206 32.27 -11.69 4.30
C LEU A 206 33.56 -11.51 3.49
N LEU A 207 33.91 -12.48 2.64
CA LEU A 207 35.08 -12.42 1.77
C LEU A 207 34.94 -11.34 0.70
N LEU A 208 33.75 -11.18 0.11
CA LEU A 208 33.42 -10.08 -0.83
C LEU A 208 33.48 -8.71 -0.17
N ALA A 209 32.93 -8.57 1.05
CA ALA A 209 32.98 -7.32 1.81
C ALA A 209 34.43 -6.95 2.16
N PHE A 210 35.26 -7.93 2.52
CA PHE A 210 36.70 -7.74 2.78
C PHE A 210 37.45 -7.32 1.53
N ALA A 211 37.20 -7.97 0.39
CA ALA A 211 37.84 -7.64 -0.89
C ALA A 211 37.42 -6.21 -1.37
N ALA A 212 36.16 -5.84 -1.21
CA ALA A 212 35.69 -4.47 -1.51
C ALA A 212 36.33 -3.45 -0.58
N GLY A 213 36.46 -3.73 0.71
CA GLY A 213 37.16 -2.86 1.66
C GLY A 213 38.64 -2.68 1.33
N LEU A 214 39.31 -3.77 0.91
CA LEU A 214 40.72 -3.73 0.49
C LEU A 214 40.90 -2.90 -0.79
N SER A 215 40.00 -3.02 -1.77
CA SER A 215 40.08 -2.28 -3.02
C SER A 215 39.87 -0.78 -2.82
N LEU A 216 39.02 -0.38 -1.88
CA LEU A 216 38.83 1.04 -1.50
C LEU A 216 40.07 1.62 -0.78
N ASN A 217 40.79 0.80 -0.02
CA ASN A 217 42.04 1.23 0.65
C ASN A 217 43.24 1.34 -0.30
N ILE A 218 43.25 0.61 -1.42
CA ILE A 218 44.32 0.66 -2.42
C ILE A 218 44.16 1.85 -3.38
N MET A 219 42.98 2.43 -3.47
CA MET A 219 42.66 3.58 -4.33
C MET A 219 42.91 4.93 -3.63
N PRO A 220 43.30 5.91 -4.28
CA PRO A 220 44.58 6.50 -4.76
C PRO A 220 45.31 7.35 -3.73
N CYS A 221 44.94 7.34 -2.44
CA CYS A 221 45.53 8.26 -1.44
C CYS A 221 46.76 7.68 -0.73
N VAL A 222 46.91 6.36 -0.70
CA VAL A 222 48.03 5.72 0.03
C VAL A 222 49.22 5.42 -0.89
N TRP A 223 48.98 5.11 -2.16
CA TRP A 223 50.04 4.76 -3.10
C TRP A 223 51.03 5.90 -3.43
N PRO A 224 50.64 7.17 -3.57
CA PRO A 224 51.62 8.24 -3.80
C PRO A 224 52.40 8.66 -2.56
N ILE A 225 51.94 8.30 -1.34
CA ILE A 225 52.58 8.75 -0.09
C ILE A 225 53.70 7.77 0.35
N LEU A 226 53.55 6.50 0.07
CA LEU A 226 54.53 5.47 0.45
C LEU A 226 55.95 5.71 -0.15
N PRO A 227 56.10 6.02 -1.43
CA PRO A 227 57.46 6.32 -1.99
C PRO A 227 58.08 7.56 -1.36
N ILE A 228 57.29 8.56 -1.01
CA ILE A 228 57.79 9.80 -0.40
C ILE A 228 58.31 9.53 1.02
N ILE A 229 57.58 8.71 1.80
CA ILE A 229 58.03 8.36 3.16
C ILE A 229 59.32 7.50 3.10
N VAL A 230 59.37 6.54 2.19
CA VAL A 230 60.56 5.68 2.04
C VAL A 230 61.80 6.50 1.60
N MET A 231 61.63 7.44 0.66
CA MET A 231 62.74 8.34 0.27
C MET A 231 63.22 9.20 1.45
N ARG A 232 62.34 9.74 2.29
CA ARG A 232 62.75 10.53 3.45
C ARG A 232 63.51 9.69 4.52
N ILE A 233 63.14 8.43 4.70
CA ILE A 233 63.81 7.56 5.65
C ILE A 233 65.21 7.17 5.15
N VAL A 234 65.35 6.98 3.83
CA VAL A 234 66.69 6.64 3.20
C VAL A 234 67.63 7.86 3.18
N GLU A 235 67.09 9.10 3.07
CA GLU A 235 67.92 10.31 3.13
C GLU A 235 68.41 10.66 4.56
N GLN A 236 67.81 10.05 5.60
CA GLN A 236 68.16 10.33 7.01
C GLN A 236 69.04 9.19 7.60
N ALA A 237 69.35 8.15 6.87
CA ALA A 237 70.23 7.05 7.25
C ALA A 237 71.62 7.22 6.64
#